data_2269cd0ccd44a2b3b16baf1865c44bc3
#
_entry.id   2269cd0ccd44a2b3b16baf1865c44bc3
#
_cell.length_a   1.000
_cell.length_b   1.000
_cell.length_c   1.000
_cell.angle_alpha   90.00
_cell.angle_beta   90.00
_cell.angle_gamma   90.00
#
_symmetry.space_group_name_H-M   'P 1'
#
loop_
_entity.id
_entity.type
_entity.pdbx_description
1 polymer ?
#
loop_
_entity_poly.entity_id
_entity_poly.type
_entity_poly.pdbx_seq_one_letter_code
_entity_poly.pdbx_strand_id
1 'polypeptide(L)'
;MTVKETIMKKLLTSAALALTLTTAGMTSYAVNWVYLGQDGNDRIYYDTSSVSRQGNLVAVTMQEREADGEAEEYNYLFDTHRKKYTLASKIEYDRNGNVKKIETFHESDFGWKKVKENSEEELLYKQIVNKPATASL
;
A
#
# COMPACT_ATOMS: atom_id res chain seq x y z
N MET A 1 17.40 17.86 -1.94
CA MET A 1 16.54 16.73 -1.57
C MET A 1 16.28 16.75 -0.08
N THR A 2 15.04 16.76 0.34
CA THR A 2 14.68 16.76 1.77
C THR A 2 14.85 15.33 2.33
N VAL A 3 15.06 15.24 3.66
CA VAL A 3 15.12 13.93 4.37
C VAL A 3 13.87 13.09 4.08
N LYS A 4 12.72 13.75 3.94
CA LYS A 4 11.43 13.15 3.64
C LYS A 4 11.38 12.46 2.27
N GLU A 5 11.95 13.08 1.24
CA GLU A 5 12.05 12.50 -0.10
C GLU A 5 12.97 11.28 -0.14
N THR A 6 14.06 11.34 0.61
CA THR A 6 15.00 10.22 0.74
C THR A 6 14.35 9.01 1.42
N ILE A 7 13.57 9.24 2.48
CA ILE A 7 12.84 8.19 3.20
C ILE A 7 11.78 7.56 2.29
N MET A 8 11.02 8.39 1.57
CA MET A 8 10.00 7.92 0.64
C MET A 8 10.61 7.05 -0.47
N LYS A 9 11.72 7.49 -1.07
CA LYS A 9 12.45 6.71 -2.08
C LYS A 9 12.93 5.36 -1.53
N LYS A 10 13.43 5.31 -0.31
CA LYS A 10 13.87 4.06 0.33
C LYS A 10 12.70 3.10 0.56
N LEU A 11 11.56 3.59 1.04
CA LEU A 11 10.36 2.77 1.25
C LEU A 11 9.81 2.24 -0.07
N LEU A 12 9.74 3.09 -1.11
CA LEU A 12 9.31 2.70 -2.45
C LEU A 12 10.27 1.69 -3.09
N THR A 13 11.57 1.88 -2.92
CA THR A 13 12.59 0.96 -3.43
C THR A 13 12.48 -0.40 -2.75
N SER A 14 12.21 -0.44 -1.45
CA SER A 14 11.99 -1.68 -0.71
C SER A 14 10.74 -2.42 -1.20
N ALA A 15 9.64 -1.71 -1.47
CA ALA A 15 8.43 -2.29 -2.03
C ALA A 15 8.67 -2.82 -3.46
N ALA A 16 9.38 -2.06 -4.29
CA ALA A 16 9.75 -2.48 -5.64
C ALA A 16 10.68 -3.69 -5.65
N LEU A 17 11.62 -3.77 -4.72
CA LEU A 17 12.52 -4.91 -4.53
C LEU A 17 11.73 -6.16 -4.12
N ALA A 18 10.73 -6.05 -3.26
CA ALA A 18 9.87 -7.17 -2.88
C ALA A 18 9.09 -7.71 -4.08
N LEU A 19 8.58 -6.83 -4.95
CA LEU A 19 7.92 -7.20 -6.20
C LEU A 19 8.88 -7.88 -7.19
N THR A 20 10.12 -7.40 -7.28
CA THR A 20 11.14 -7.96 -8.18
C THR A 20 11.61 -9.34 -7.70
N LEU A 21 11.71 -9.54 -6.38
CA LEU A 21 12.05 -10.82 -5.77
C LEU A 21 10.97 -11.89 -6.01
N THR A 22 9.69 -11.52 -6.02
CA THR A 22 8.58 -12.43 -6.34
C THR A 22 8.61 -12.89 -7.80
N THR A 23 9.03 -12.03 -8.73
CA THR A 23 9.16 -12.39 -10.16
C THR A 23 10.39 -13.24 -10.46
N ALA A 24 11.41 -13.20 -9.60
CA ALA A 24 12.65 -13.96 -9.78
C ALA A 24 12.60 -15.40 -9.21
N GLY A 25 11.46 -15.86 -8.70
CA GLY A 25 11.32 -17.20 -8.12
C GLY A 25 12.08 -17.42 -6.81
N MET A 26 12.59 -16.35 -6.21
CA MET A 26 13.19 -16.42 -4.89
C MET A 26 12.09 -16.40 -3.82
N THR A 27 12.34 -17.03 -2.67
CA THR A 27 11.42 -17.16 -1.54
C THR A 27 10.49 -15.95 -1.43
N SER A 28 9.28 -16.14 -1.93
CA SER A 28 8.21 -15.17 -1.82
C SER A 28 7.98 -14.88 -0.34
N TYR A 29 8.06 -13.63 0.06
CA TYR A 29 7.37 -13.22 1.26
C TYR A 29 5.91 -13.56 1.03
N ALA A 30 5.37 -14.50 1.79
CA ALA A 30 4.00 -14.89 1.66
C ALA A 30 3.12 -13.66 1.85
N VAL A 31 2.44 -13.25 0.79
CA VAL A 31 1.42 -12.21 0.86
C VAL A 31 0.36 -12.66 1.85
N ASN A 32 0.05 -11.84 2.82
CA ASN A 32 -0.96 -12.14 3.84
C ASN A 32 -2.09 -11.13 3.80
N TRP A 33 -3.05 -11.38 2.90
CA TRP A 33 -4.22 -10.54 2.74
C TRP A 33 -5.20 -10.70 3.91
N VAL A 34 -5.53 -9.59 4.54
CA VAL A 34 -6.52 -9.50 5.61
C VAL A 34 -7.66 -8.60 5.15
N TYR A 35 -8.88 -9.08 5.32
CA TYR A 35 -10.09 -8.35 4.97
C TYR A 35 -10.26 -7.14 5.89
N LEU A 36 -10.50 -5.97 5.29
CA LEU A 36 -10.72 -4.72 6.02
C LEU A 36 -12.19 -4.31 6.06
N GLY A 37 -12.88 -4.48 4.96
CA GLY A 37 -14.23 -3.99 4.82
C GLY A 37 -14.73 -4.04 3.39
N GLN A 38 -15.83 -3.37 3.15
CA GLN A 38 -16.50 -3.34 1.86
C GLN A 38 -16.88 -1.91 1.51
N ASP A 39 -16.66 -1.53 0.25
CA ASP A 39 -17.14 -0.29 -0.34
C ASP A 39 -18.06 -0.63 -1.50
N GLY A 40 -19.37 -0.41 -1.33
CA GLY A 40 -20.35 -0.89 -2.28
C GLY A 40 -20.28 -2.41 -2.43
N ASN A 41 -20.02 -2.90 -3.64
CA ASN A 41 -19.84 -4.32 -3.94
C ASN A 41 -18.36 -4.76 -3.92
N ASP A 42 -17.44 -3.83 -3.70
CA ASP A 42 -16.01 -4.09 -3.71
C ASP A 42 -15.52 -4.47 -2.31
N ARG A 43 -14.66 -5.47 -2.24
CA ARG A 43 -14.06 -5.94 -0.99
C ARG A 43 -12.64 -5.40 -0.87
N ILE A 44 -12.32 -4.89 0.31
CA ILE A 44 -11.06 -4.24 0.60
C ILE A 44 -10.21 -5.14 1.50
N TYR A 45 -8.97 -5.38 1.08
CA TYR A 45 -7.97 -6.16 1.79
C TYR A 45 -6.68 -5.37 1.92
N TYR A 46 -5.88 -5.67 2.94
CA TYR A 46 -4.52 -5.17 2.99
C TYR A 46 -3.54 -6.32 3.27
N ASP A 47 -2.33 -6.18 2.77
CA ASP A 47 -1.27 -7.16 2.98
C ASP A 47 -0.50 -6.81 4.26
N THR A 48 -0.69 -7.61 5.31
CA THR A 48 -0.02 -7.39 6.60
C THR A 48 1.48 -7.54 6.49
N SER A 49 1.97 -8.35 5.55
CA SER A 49 3.40 -8.54 5.31
C SER A 49 4.06 -7.34 4.61
N SER A 50 3.27 -6.49 3.96
CA SER A 50 3.76 -5.30 3.27
C SER A 50 4.00 -4.10 4.18
N VAL A 51 3.51 -4.15 5.42
CA VAL A 51 3.61 -3.02 6.34
C VAL A 51 5.06 -2.77 6.71
N SER A 52 5.57 -1.61 6.34
CA SER A 52 6.94 -1.17 6.62
C SER A 52 6.90 0.19 7.28
N ARG A 53 7.58 0.32 8.41
CA ARG A 53 7.55 1.55 9.21
C ARG A 53 8.96 2.15 9.34
N GLN A 54 9.04 3.45 9.09
CA GLN A 54 10.24 4.25 9.31
C GLN A 54 9.85 5.58 9.96
N GLY A 55 10.07 5.70 11.26
CA GLY A 55 9.60 6.87 12.03
C GLY A 55 8.08 7.00 11.96
N ASN A 56 7.60 8.15 11.54
CA ASN A 56 6.17 8.43 11.36
C ASN A 56 5.63 7.99 9.99
N LEU A 57 6.47 7.46 9.12
CA LEU A 57 6.07 7.00 7.80
C LEU A 57 5.80 5.50 7.81
N VAL A 58 4.68 5.11 7.24
CA VAL A 58 4.27 3.69 7.11
C VAL A 58 3.85 3.43 5.68
N ALA A 59 4.55 2.49 5.03
CA ALA A 59 4.17 1.97 3.73
C ALA A 59 3.29 0.73 3.91
N VAL A 60 2.27 0.58 3.07
CA VAL A 60 1.38 -0.58 3.10
C VAL A 60 0.70 -0.77 1.75
N THR A 61 0.48 -2.03 1.37
CA THR A 61 -0.24 -2.40 0.15
C THR A 61 -1.68 -2.79 0.50
N MET A 62 -2.63 -2.19 -0.23
CA MET A 62 -4.06 -2.47 -0.14
C MET A 62 -4.57 -2.98 -1.48
N GLN A 63 -5.54 -3.88 -1.47
CA GLN A 63 -6.18 -4.38 -2.68
C GLN A 63 -7.70 -4.23 -2.57
N GLU A 64 -8.28 -3.67 -3.60
CA GLU A 64 -9.72 -3.60 -3.81
C GLU A 64 -10.10 -4.65 -4.85
N ARG A 65 -10.99 -5.56 -4.48
CA ARG A 65 -11.47 -6.64 -5.35
C ARG A 65 -12.91 -6.39 -5.76
N GLU A 66 -13.10 -6.25 -7.04
CA GLU A 66 -14.41 -6.01 -7.63
C GLU A 66 -15.23 -7.30 -7.72
N ALA A 67 -16.55 -7.16 -7.76
CA ALA A 67 -17.46 -8.30 -7.85
C ALA A 67 -17.28 -9.12 -9.13
N ASP A 68 -16.80 -8.49 -10.21
CA ASP A 68 -16.55 -9.15 -11.50
C ASP A 68 -15.23 -9.94 -11.55
N GLY A 69 -14.41 -9.89 -10.49
CA GLY A 69 -13.14 -10.58 -10.39
C GLY A 69 -11.92 -9.73 -10.75
N GLU A 70 -12.11 -8.51 -11.22
CA GLU A 70 -11.00 -7.57 -11.41
C GLU A 70 -10.52 -7.04 -10.06
N ALA A 71 -9.29 -6.55 -10.00
CA ALA A 71 -8.73 -6.00 -8.78
C ALA A 71 -7.85 -4.78 -9.05
N GLU A 72 -7.77 -3.91 -8.06
CA GLU A 72 -6.86 -2.78 -8.05
C GLU A 72 -6.00 -2.86 -6.79
N GLU A 73 -4.70 -2.66 -6.95
CA GLU A 73 -3.75 -2.69 -5.85
C GLU A 73 -3.12 -1.31 -5.68
N TYR A 74 -3.11 -0.83 -4.46
CA TYR A 74 -2.63 0.50 -4.11
C TYR A 74 -1.47 0.40 -3.14
N ASN A 75 -0.36 1.02 -3.46
CA ASN A 75 0.78 1.16 -2.55
C ASN A 75 0.74 2.53 -1.89
N TYR A 76 0.33 2.54 -0.63
CA TYR A 76 0.17 3.75 0.17
C TYR A 76 1.42 4.05 1.01
N LEU A 77 1.63 5.32 1.23
CA LEU A 77 2.54 5.83 2.25
C LEU A 77 1.74 6.77 3.17
N PHE A 78 1.71 6.45 4.46
CA PHE A 78 1.03 7.25 5.48
C PHE A 78 2.04 8.01 6.33
N ASP A 79 1.69 9.25 6.66
CA ASP A 79 2.34 10.03 7.71
C ASP A 79 1.43 10.00 8.94
N THR A 80 1.81 9.20 9.93
CA THR A 80 0.99 8.98 11.13
C THR A 80 0.99 10.17 12.08
N HIS A 81 1.98 11.06 11.99
CA HIS A 81 2.02 12.27 12.79
C HIS A 81 1.01 13.31 12.28
N ARG A 82 0.94 13.49 10.97
CA ARG A 82 0.04 14.47 10.34
C ARG A 82 -1.31 13.90 9.93
N LYS A 83 -1.49 12.60 10.05
CA LYS A 83 -2.67 11.86 9.58
C LYS A 83 -2.98 12.17 8.10
N LYS A 84 -1.95 11.99 7.27
CA LYS A 84 -1.99 12.20 5.82
C LYS A 84 -1.48 10.97 5.09
N TYR A 85 -1.82 10.86 3.84
CA TYR A 85 -1.31 9.80 2.97
C TYR A 85 -0.93 10.34 1.60
N THR A 86 -0.08 9.59 0.93
CA THR A 86 0.19 9.73 -0.50
C THR A 86 0.17 8.35 -1.15
N LEU A 87 -0.08 8.32 -2.44
CA LEU A 87 -0.11 7.09 -3.23
C LEU A 87 1.17 6.99 -4.03
N ALA A 88 1.89 5.87 -3.88
CA ALA A 88 3.13 5.63 -4.61
C ALA A 88 2.88 4.97 -5.97
N SER A 89 1.97 4.00 -6.01
CA SER A 89 1.61 3.30 -7.25
C SER A 89 0.24 2.67 -7.16
N LYS A 90 -0.34 2.43 -8.34
CA LYS A 90 -1.58 1.70 -8.53
C LYS A 90 -1.35 0.63 -9.60
N ILE A 91 -1.81 -0.58 -9.34
CA ILE A 91 -1.74 -1.70 -10.28
C ILE A 91 -3.15 -2.21 -10.53
N GLU A 92 -3.53 -2.31 -11.78
CA GLU A 92 -4.82 -2.88 -12.19
C GLU A 92 -4.61 -4.31 -12.69
N TYR A 93 -5.43 -5.23 -12.21
CA TYR A 93 -5.42 -6.64 -12.59
C TYR A 93 -6.72 -7.01 -13.29
N ASP A 94 -6.63 -7.87 -14.31
CA ASP A 94 -7.79 -8.47 -14.95
C ASP A 94 -8.38 -9.61 -14.10
N ARG A 95 -9.47 -10.21 -14.56
CA ARG A 95 -10.15 -11.32 -13.89
C ARG A 95 -9.28 -12.57 -13.71
N ASN A 96 -8.25 -12.72 -14.52
CA ASN A 96 -7.32 -13.85 -14.48
C ASN A 96 -6.11 -13.57 -13.59
N GLY A 97 -6.05 -12.40 -12.96
CA GLY A 97 -4.93 -11.99 -12.15
C GLY A 97 -3.73 -11.44 -12.93
N ASN A 98 -3.90 -11.17 -14.23
CA ASN A 98 -2.85 -10.57 -15.03
C ASN A 98 -2.85 -9.04 -14.89
N VAL A 99 -1.66 -8.46 -14.90
CA VAL A 99 -1.51 -7.00 -14.84
C VAL A 99 -2.02 -6.37 -16.12
N LYS A 100 -2.98 -5.45 -15.99
CA LYS A 100 -3.50 -4.63 -17.10
C LYS A 100 -2.76 -3.31 -17.22
N LYS A 101 -2.47 -2.67 -16.09
CA LYS A 101 -1.89 -1.33 -16.04
C LYS A 101 -1.11 -1.13 -14.75
N ILE A 102 0.00 -0.42 -14.84
CA ILE A 102 0.78 0.05 -13.69
C ILE A 102 0.92 1.55 -13.81
N GLU A 103 0.54 2.26 -12.75
CA GLU A 103 0.76 3.71 -12.63
C GLU A 103 1.67 3.96 -11.43
N THR A 104 2.71 4.75 -11.66
CA THR A 104 3.62 5.20 -10.62
C THR A 104 3.43 6.69 -10.44
N PHE A 105 3.30 7.14 -9.20
CA PHE A 105 3.06 8.54 -8.88
C PHE A 105 4.28 9.16 -8.22
N HIS A 106 4.61 10.38 -8.62
CA HIS A 106 5.57 11.19 -7.90
C HIS A 106 4.84 12.03 -6.83
N GLU A 107 5.53 12.35 -5.76
CA GLU A 107 4.95 13.17 -4.68
C GLU A 107 4.39 14.50 -5.22
N SER A 108 5.05 15.09 -6.21
CA SER A 108 4.61 16.32 -6.86
C SER A 108 3.28 16.19 -7.60
N ASP A 109 2.96 14.99 -8.10
CA ASP A 109 1.77 14.75 -8.91
C ASP A 109 0.56 14.38 -8.06
N PHE A 110 0.74 13.54 -7.06
CA PHE A 110 -0.34 13.10 -6.18
C PHE A 110 -0.50 13.99 -4.94
N GLY A 111 0.63 14.35 -4.33
CA GLY A 111 0.66 15.16 -3.11
C GLY A 111 0.21 14.41 -1.86
N TRP A 112 0.24 15.10 -0.73
CA TRP A 112 -0.23 14.59 0.54
C TRP A 112 -1.67 15.00 0.76
N LYS A 113 -2.52 14.03 1.09
CA LYS A 113 -3.95 14.22 1.33
C LYS A 113 -4.30 13.84 2.76
N LYS A 114 -5.28 14.52 3.34
CA LYS A 114 -5.78 14.15 4.67
C LYS A 114 -6.53 12.82 4.60
N VAL A 115 -6.34 11.99 5.61
CA VAL A 115 -7.16 10.80 5.82
C VAL A 115 -8.55 11.26 6.25
N LYS A 116 -9.55 11.08 5.38
CA LYS A 116 -10.93 11.51 5.62
C LYS A 116 -11.70 10.45 6.42
N GLU A 117 -12.63 10.91 7.25
CA GLU A 117 -13.55 10.02 7.94
C GLU A 117 -14.39 9.19 6.95
N ASN A 118 -14.62 7.92 7.29
CA ASN A 118 -15.40 6.96 6.52
C ASN A 118 -14.84 6.66 5.13
N SER A 119 -13.55 6.89 4.92
CA SER A 119 -12.85 6.53 3.68
C SER A 119 -12.15 5.18 3.83
N GLU A 120 -11.77 4.58 2.70
CA GLU A 120 -10.95 3.37 2.66
C GLU A 120 -9.59 3.60 3.32
N GLU A 121 -9.02 4.78 3.10
CA GLU A 121 -7.76 5.17 3.70
C GLU A 121 -7.85 5.25 5.23
N GLU A 122 -9.00 5.64 5.78
CA GLU A 122 -9.20 5.62 7.22
C GLU A 122 -9.28 4.20 7.77
N LEU A 123 -9.98 3.30 7.10
CA LEU A 123 -10.01 1.88 7.48
C LEU A 123 -8.61 1.31 7.57
N LEU A 124 -7.81 1.56 6.55
CA LEU A 124 -6.43 1.11 6.50
C LEU A 124 -5.56 1.78 7.57
N TYR A 125 -5.68 3.10 7.71
CA TYR A 125 -4.96 3.89 8.70
C TYR A 125 -5.15 3.38 10.13
N LYS A 126 -6.39 3.08 10.52
CA LYS A 126 -6.70 2.55 11.85
C LYS A 126 -6.04 1.21 12.11
N GLN A 127 -5.87 0.40 11.10
CA GLN A 127 -5.21 -0.89 11.22
C GLN A 127 -3.70 -0.74 11.43
N ILE A 128 -3.06 0.17 10.68
CA ILE A 128 -1.61 0.30 10.68
C ILE A 128 -1.08 1.17 11.83
N VAL A 129 -1.84 2.19 12.28
CA VAL A 129 -1.37 3.12 13.32
C VAL A 129 -1.26 2.46 14.69
N ASN A 130 -2.10 1.49 14.99
CA ASN A 130 -2.17 0.80 16.28
C ASN A 130 -1.32 -0.47 16.34
N LYS A 131 -0.75 -0.90 15.23
CA LYS A 131 0.12 -2.07 15.23
C LYS A 131 1.52 -1.66 15.67
N PRO A 132 2.10 -2.35 16.66
CA PRO A 132 3.50 -2.17 16.97
C PRO A 132 4.31 -2.45 15.69
N ALA A 133 5.40 -1.70 15.50
CA ALA A 133 6.36 -2.02 14.48
C ALA A 133 6.71 -3.50 14.65
N THR A 134 6.26 -4.35 13.72
CA THR A 134 6.77 -5.71 13.66
C THR A 134 8.27 -5.56 13.57
N ALA A 135 8.97 -6.14 14.54
CA ALA A 135 10.40 -6.14 14.52
C ALA A 135 10.84 -6.55 13.12
N SER A 136 11.52 -5.65 12.44
CA SER A 136 12.14 -5.95 11.16
C SER A 136 13.06 -7.12 11.38
N LEU A 137 12.65 -8.23 10.86
CA LEU A 137 13.52 -9.40 10.77
C LEU A 137 14.65 -9.12 9.80
#